data_a343c09c0634916cae328c0525b1375c
#
_entry.id   a343c09c0634916cae328c0525b1375c
#
_cell.length_a   1.000
_cell.length_b   1.000
_cell.length_c   1.000
_cell.angle_alpha   90.00
_cell.angle_beta   90.00
_cell.angle_gamma   90.00
#
_symmetry.space_group_name_H-M   'P 1'
#
loop_
_entity.id
_entity.type
_entity.pdbx_description
1 polymer ?
#
loop_
_entity_poly.entity_id
_entity_poly.type
_entity_poly.pdbx_seq_one_letter_code
_entity_poly.pdbx_strand_id
1 'polypeptide(L)'
;NTWTHFVSMVFCQFADCVSLRDISNGLKSATGNLNHLGIKDAPSKSTIGYQNEHRDSGVFKAIYYKVLEYLGQQVVGGRRIHGLKTPVKLLDSTLISLCMELYDWARYTHTKGAIKLHTLLDLSTFLPEYVYITDGKGADSTSAREVRVTPHCIVVADRGYCDFALLEHWDSMDVFFVVRHRENLVFHTVKELDLPPKGHQDVLKDEIIELDGPLTKGKYPKRLRRVAVYNEEHDFVVELLTNNLTLAASTIAALYKARWKIEIFFRNLKQLCHIKSFVGTS
;
A
#
# COMPACT_ATOMS: atom_id res chain seq x y z
N ASN A 1 -2.55 13.58 28.88
CA ASN A 1 -3.60 12.66 28.47
C ASN A 1 -3.33 12.12 27.06
N THR A 2 -4.12 11.16 26.59
CA THR A 2 -3.95 10.50 25.28
C THR A 2 -4.13 11.49 24.12
N TRP A 3 -5.12 12.37 24.20
CA TRP A 3 -5.38 13.36 23.16
C TRP A 3 -4.22 14.34 22.98
N THR A 4 -3.68 14.87 24.07
CA THR A 4 -2.51 15.76 24.04
C THR A 4 -1.30 15.06 23.40
N HIS A 5 -1.08 13.78 23.70
CA HIS A 5 -0.01 12.98 23.08
C HIS A 5 -0.25 12.81 21.60
N PHE A 6 -1.45 12.42 21.17
CA PHE A 6 -1.82 12.28 19.75
C PHE A 6 -1.58 13.60 18.98
N VAL A 7 -2.09 14.71 19.48
CA VAL A 7 -1.87 16.02 18.84
C VAL A 7 -0.38 16.39 18.78
N SER A 8 0.39 16.07 19.84
CA SER A 8 1.85 16.31 19.84
C SER A 8 2.55 15.53 18.73
N MET A 9 2.17 14.27 18.51
CA MET A 9 2.77 13.43 17.44
C MET A 9 2.35 13.90 16.05
N VAL A 10 1.08 14.31 15.87
CA VAL A 10 0.61 14.90 14.61
C VAL A 10 1.32 16.24 14.33
N PHE A 11 1.45 17.10 15.33
CA PHE A 11 2.18 18.36 15.22
C PHE A 11 3.64 18.13 14.80
N CYS A 12 4.31 17.12 15.38
CA CYS A 12 5.67 16.73 15.02
C CYS A 12 5.81 16.49 13.51
N GLN A 13 4.86 15.80 12.90
CA GLN A 13 4.92 15.43 11.49
C GLN A 13 4.72 16.63 10.54
N PHE A 14 3.95 17.63 10.94
CA PHE A 14 3.65 18.80 10.11
C PHE A 14 4.53 20.01 10.36
N ALA A 15 5.22 20.07 11.50
CA ALA A 15 6.01 21.22 11.93
C ALA A 15 7.53 21.00 11.83
N ASP A 16 7.97 19.99 11.09
CA ASP A 16 9.40 19.66 10.88
C ASP A 16 10.22 19.56 12.19
N CYS A 17 9.60 19.06 13.27
CA CYS A 17 10.28 18.92 14.55
C CYS A 17 11.36 17.83 14.45
N VAL A 18 12.56 18.12 14.88
CA VAL A 18 13.68 17.18 14.92
C VAL A 18 13.98 16.66 16.34
N SER A 19 13.28 17.17 17.36
CA SER A 19 13.43 16.73 18.74
C SER A 19 12.13 16.86 19.55
N LEU A 20 12.02 16.10 20.65
CA LEU A 20 10.88 16.24 21.59
C LEU A 20 10.82 17.65 22.22
N ARG A 21 11.97 18.34 22.27
CA ARG A 21 12.02 19.73 22.74
C ARG A 21 11.36 20.67 21.74
N ASP A 22 11.54 20.43 20.45
CA ASP A 22 10.92 21.25 19.39
C ASP A 22 9.40 21.11 19.42
N ILE A 23 8.91 19.86 19.61
CA ILE A 23 7.48 19.62 19.78
C ILE A 23 6.93 20.43 20.98
N SER A 24 7.59 20.31 22.14
CA SER A 24 7.17 21.03 23.35
C SER A 24 7.19 22.55 23.16
N ASN A 25 8.25 23.09 22.57
CA ASN A 25 8.41 24.52 22.34
C ASN A 25 7.45 25.04 21.26
N GLY A 26 7.29 24.32 20.17
CA GLY A 26 6.37 24.67 19.09
C GLY A 26 4.91 24.71 19.58
N LEU A 27 4.49 23.73 20.37
CA LEU A 27 3.16 23.75 20.98
C LEU A 27 3.02 24.89 22.00
N LYS A 28 4.06 25.22 22.77
CA LYS A 28 4.04 26.39 23.69
C LYS A 28 3.91 27.71 22.94
N SER A 29 4.54 27.86 21.78
CA SER A 29 4.47 29.08 20.97
C SER A 29 3.12 29.28 20.30
N ALA A 30 2.30 28.23 20.18
CA ALA A 30 0.94 28.29 19.65
C ALA A 30 -0.08 28.83 20.70
N THR A 31 0.34 29.83 21.49
CA THR A 31 -0.48 30.44 22.55
C THR A 31 -1.81 30.95 22.01
N GLY A 32 -2.90 30.60 22.70
CA GLY A 32 -4.28 30.94 22.29
C GLY A 32 -4.90 29.93 21.31
N ASN A 33 -4.10 29.14 20.57
CA ASN A 33 -4.61 28.19 19.60
C ASN A 33 -4.73 26.74 20.13
N LEU A 34 -4.07 26.41 21.23
CA LEU A 34 -4.13 25.08 21.83
C LEU A 34 -5.55 24.66 22.23
N ASN A 35 -6.37 25.59 22.66
CA ASN A 35 -7.76 25.35 23.05
C ASN A 35 -8.60 24.85 21.85
N HIS A 36 -8.34 25.33 20.64
CA HIS A 36 -9.00 24.85 19.42
C HIS A 36 -8.64 23.40 19.12
N LEU A 37 -7.46 22.95 19.57
CA LEU A 37 -7.02 21.56 19.47
C LEU A 37 -7.47 20.70 20.67
N GLY A 38 -8.26 21.27 21.60
CA GLY A 38 -8.70 20.58 22.81
C GLY A 38 -7.56 20.29 23.80
N ILE A 39 -6.49 21.11 23.78
CA ILE A 39 -5.34 20.99 24.67
C ILE A 39 -5.29 22.21 25.56
N LYS A 40 -5.26 21.99 26.89
CA LYS A 40 -5.17 23.09 27.87
C LYS A 40 -3.73 23.65 27.92
N ASP A 41 -2.75 22.77 28.05
CA ASP A 41 -1.35 23.14 28.22
C ASP A 41 -0.45 22.30 27.33
N ALA A 42 0.60 22.90 26.76
CA ALA A 42 1.61 22.20 25.99
C ALA A 42 2.39 21.23 26.89
N PRO A 43 2.55 19.95 26.50
CA PRO A 43 3.29 18.98 27.30
C PRO A 43 4.77 19.27 27.32
N SER A 44 5.45 18.93 28.42
CA SER A 44 6.90 18.97 28.51
C SER A 44 7.55 17.86 27.65
N LYS A 45 8.82 18.05 27.25
CA LYS A 45 9.58 17.02 26.54
C LYS A 45 9.61 15.68 27.29
N SER A 46 9.75 15.74 28.62
CA SER A 46 9.79 14.54 29.48
C SER A 46 8.44 13.82 29.49
N THR A 47 7.32 14.56 29.49
CA THR A 47 5.99 13.98 29.39
C THR A 47 5.78 13.31 28.04
N ILE A 48 6.25 13.92 26.94
CA ILE A 48 6.13 13.34 25.61
C ILE A 48 6.99 12.05 25.53
N GLY A 49 8.26 12.11 25.98
CA GLY A 49 9.14 10.94 26.00
C GLY A 49 8.55 9.79 26.80
N TYR A 50 8.10 10.05 28.04
CA TYR A 50 7.46 9.03 28.88
C TYR A 50 6.23 8.41 28.17
N GLN A 51 5.40 9.22 27.50
CA GLN A 51 4.23 8.71 26.79
C GLN A 51 4.59 7.91 25.54
N ASN A 52 5.66 8.27 24.84
CA ASN A 52 6.15 7.48 23.70
C ASN A 52 6.59 6.08 24.12
N GLU A 53 7.26 5.99 25.26
CA GLU A 53 7.78 4.72 25.79
C GLU A 53 6.69 3.81 26.38
N HIS A 54 5.71 4.38 27.09
CA HIS A 54 4.78 3.61 27.93
C HIS A 54 3.37 3.48 27.35
N ARG A 55 3.04 4.22 26.27
CA ARG A 55 1.69 4.15 25.70
C ARG A 55 1.60 3.03 24.69
N ASP A 56 0.57 2.22 24.83
CA ASP A 56 0.22 1.20 23.84
C ASP A 56 -0.03 1.85 22.46
N SER A 57 0.69 1.41 21.44
CA SER A 57 0.56 1.82 20.05
C SER A 57 -0.84 1.51 19.47
N GLY A 58 -1.55 0.54 20.04
CA GLY A 58 -2.92 0.19 19.70
C GLY A 58 -3.90 1.37 19.78
N VAL A 59 -3.60 2.36 20.62
CA VAL A 59 -4.39 3.60 20.69
C VAL A 59 -4.32 4.39 19.38
N PHE A 60 -3.14 4.55 18.80
CA PHE A 60 -2.97 5.25 17.52
C PHE A 60 -3.59 4.46 16.37
N LYS A 61 -3.46 3.14 16.39
CA LYS A 61 -4.14 2.25 15.45
C LYS A 61 -5.66 2.40 15.51
N ALA A 62 -6.24 2.46 16.71
CA ALA A 62 -7.68 2.65 16.89
C ALA A 62 -8.15 4.04 16.39
N ILE A 63 -7.38 5.09 16.63
CA ILE A 63 -7.67 6.45 16.13
C ILE A 63 -7.61 6.44 14.59
N TYR A 64 -6.57 5.82 14.00
CA TYR A 64 -6.42 5.70 12.56
C TYR A 64 -7.67 5.09 11.90
N TYR A 65 -8.14 3.93 12.37
CA TYR A 65 -9.31 3.28 11.79
C TYR A 65 -10.61 4.06 12.00
N LYS A 66 -10.76 4.77 13.12
CA LYS A 66 -11.91 5.67 13.33
C LYS A 66 -11.92 6.86 12.37
N VAL A 67 -10.76 7.47 12.14
CA VAL A 67 -10.61 8.56 11.17
C VAL A 67 -10.88 8.04 9.76
N LEU A 68 -10.37 6.86 9.43
CA LEU A 68 -10.60 6.22 8.13
C LEU A 68 -12.08 5.94 7.88
N GLU A 69 -12.78 5.41 8.86
CA GLU A 69 -14.24 5.18 8.81
C GLU A 69 -15.00 6.49 8.59
N TYR A 70 -14.67 7.54 9.37
CA TYR A 70 -15.28 8.85 9.22
C TYR A 70 -15.04 9.44 7.83
N LEU A 71 -13.81 9.42 7.33
CA LEU A 71 -13.46 9.92 6.00
C LEU A 71 -14.13 9.09 4.89
N GLY A 72 -14.23 7.77 5.04
CA GLY A 72 -14.89 6.89 4.09
C GLY A 72 -16.36 7.24 3.89
N GLN A 73 -17.05 7.69 4.95
CA GLN A 73 -18.44 8.15 4.88
C GLN A 73 -18.59 9.51 4.17
N GLN A 74 -17.54 10.34 4.16
CA GLN A 74 -17.55 11.67 3.53
C GLN A 74 -17.23 11.64 2.02
N VAL A 75 -16.54 10.58 1.56
CA VAL A 75 -16.13 10.49 0.16
C VAL A 75 -17.28 9.96 -0.68
N VAL A 76 -17.95 10.85 -1.38
CA VAL A 76 -19.02 10.52 -2.33
C VAL A 76 -18.46 10.60 -3.75
N GLY A 77 -18.59 9.53 -4.54
CA GLY A 77 -18.32 9.56 -5.97
C GLY A 77 -16.85 9.54 -6.38
N GLY A 78 -16.12 8.51 -5.99
CA GLY A 78 -14.72 8.32 -6.40
C GLY A 78 -14.53 8.05 -7.91
N ARG A 79 -13.32 8.28 -8.40
CA ARG A 79 -12.92 7.99 -9.80
C ARG A 79 -12.98 6.50 -10.09
N ARG A 80 -13.66 6.13 -11.17
CA ARG A 80 -13.76 4.75 -11.65
C ARG A 80 -12.96 4.57 -12.94
N ILE A 81 -12.37 3.39 -13.13
CA ILE A 81 -11.73 3.02 -14.38
C ILE A 81 -12.79 2.44 -15.31
N HIS A 82 -12.94 3.01 -16.51
CA HIS A 82 -13.87 2.56 -17.56
C HIS A 82 -15.28 2.23 -17.04
N GLY A 83 -15.78 2.99 -16.05
CA GLY A 83 -17.10 2.74 -15.47
C GLY A 83 -17.23 1.49 -14.60
N LEU A 84 -16.10 0.83 -14.26
CA LEU A 84 -16.06 -0.37 -13.44
C LEU A 84 -16.71 -0.13 -12.07
N LYS A 85 -17.69 -0.97 -11.72
CA LYS A 85 -18.40 -0.89 -10.43
C LYS A 85 -17.66 -1.62 -9.32
N THR A 86 -16.88 -2.64 -9.65
CA THR A 86 -16.08 -3.43 -8.72
C THR A 86 -15.03 -2.56 -8.04
N PRO A 87 -14.93 -2.55 -6.71
CA PRO A 87 -13.88 -1.81 -5.99
C PRO A 87 -12.49 -2.25 -6.44
N VAL A 88 -11.59 -1.29 -6.61
CA VAL A 88 -10.20 -1.55 -7.00
C VAL A 88 -9.29 -1.12 -5.87
N LYS A 89 -8.43 -2.04 -5.43
CA LYS A 89 -7.45 -1.85 -4.37
C LYS A 89 -6.04 -1.94 -4.94
N LEU A 90 -5.22 -0.96 -4.65
CA LEU A 90 -3.81 -0.97 -5.00
C LEU A 90 -3.01 -1.49 -3.82
N LEU A 91 -2.24 -2.54 -4.01
CA LEU A 91 -1.38 -3.11 -2.98
C LEU A 91 0.08 -2.87 -3.34
N ASP A 92 0.80 -2.21 -2.46
CA ASP A 92 2.24 -1.99 -2.60
C ASP A 92 2.88 -1.75 -1.24
N SER A 93 4.21 -1.72 -1.21
CA SER A 93 4.99 -1.43 -0.02
C SER A 93 6.01 -0.34 -0.27
N THR A 94 6.39 0.35 0.81
CA THR A 94 7.46 1.33 0.76
C THR A 94 8.40 1.19 1.95
N LEU A 95 9.70 1.39 1.70
CA LEU A 95 10.71 1.41 2.76
C LEU A 95 10.79 2.80 3.39
N ILE A 96 10.85 2.83 4.72
CA ILE A 96 11.12 4.01 5.52
C ILE A 96 12.42 3.74 6.27
N SER A 97 13.45 4.53 5.99
CA SER A 97 14.77 4.38 6.63
C SER A 97 14.71 4.82 8.09
N LEU A 98 15.34 4.04 8.97
CA LEU A 98 15.47 4.31 10.39
C LEU A 98 16.95 4.39 10.78
N CYS A 99 17.25 5.12 11.85
CA CYS A 99 18.57 5.09 12.45
C CYS A 99 18.79 3.74 13.15
N MET A 100 19.80 2.98 12.72
CA MET A 100 20.07 1.63 13.25
C MET A 100 20.44 1.60 14.73
N GLU A 101 21.12 2.65 15.19
CA GLU A 101 21.53 2.77 16.60
C GLU A 101 20.35 2.91 17.55
N LEU A 102 19.20 3.33 17.03
CA LEU A 102 17.98 3.59 17.80
C LEU A 102 16.93 2.46 17.67
N TYR A 103 17.03 1.63 16.61
CA TYR A 103 16.01 0.64 16.28
C TYR A 103 16.64 -0.70 15.86
N ASP A 104 17.21 -1.42 16.83
CA ASP A 104 17.89 -2.70 16.60
C ASP A 104 17.02 -3.77 15.91
N TRP A 105 15.71 -3.76 16.17
CA TRP A 105 14.76 -4.71 15.58
C TRP A 105 14.49 -4.46 14.09
N ALA A 106 14.74 -3.22 13.61
CA ALA A 106 14.46 -2.80 12.24
C ALA A 106 15.68 -2.94 11.33
N ARG A 107 16.58 -3.91 11.57
CA ARG A 107 17.77 -4.13 10.74
C ARG A 107 17.40 -4.51 9.31
N TYR A 108 17.77 -3.68 8.35
CA TYR A 108 17.59 -3.94 6.92
C TYR A 108 18.86 -4.50 6.27
N THR A 109 20.01 -3.86 6.52
CA THR A 109 21.34 -4.34 6.12
C THR A 109 22.27 -4.28 7.32
N HIS A 110 23.55 -4.67 7.16
CA HIS A 110 24.57 -4.53 8.23
C HIS A 110 24.76 -3.08 8.71
N THR A 111 24.40 -2.09 7.88
CA THR A 111 24.65 -0.66 8.15
C THR A 111 23.39 0.21 8.12
N LYS A 112 22.20 -0.34 7.81
CA LYS A 112 20.96 0.44 7.67
C LYS A 112 19.78 -0.23 8.34
N GLY A 113 19.05 0.53 9.15
CA GLY A 113 17.73 0.18 9.64
C GLY A 113 16.65 0.65 8.66
N ALA A 114 15.60 -0.12 8.48
CA ALA A 114 14.41 0.26 7.76
C ALA A 114 13.20 -0.53 8.21
N ILE A 115 12.03 0.09 8.14
CA ILE A 115 10.73 -0.59 8.19
C ILE A 115 10.12 -0.58 6.82
N LYS A 116 9.30 -1.58 6.55
CA LYS A 116 8.49 -1.67 5.33
C LYS A 116 7.03 -1.43 5.70
N LEU A 117 6.44 -0.46 5.03
CA LEU A 117 5.04 -0.08 5.17
C LEU A 117 4.26 -0.69 4.00
N HIS A 118 3.49 -1.75 4.26
CA HIS A 118 2.58 -2.36 3.30
C HIS A 118 1.23 -1.66 3.37
N THR A 119 0.70 -1.25 2.24
CA THR A 119 -0.53 -0.44 2.18
C THR A 119 -1.49 -1.00 1.14
N LEU A 120 -2.74 -1.17 1.54
CA LEU A 120 -3.88 -1.40 0.64
C LEU A 120 -4.62 -0.07 0.47
N LEU A 121 -4.48 0.54 -0.70
CA LEU A 121 -5.06 1.84 -1.03
C LEU A 121 -6.30 1.66 -1.90
N ASP A 122 -7.44 2.20 -1.51
CA ASP A 122 -8.62 2.24 -2.37
C ASP A 122 -8.41 3.22 -3.52
N LEU A 123 -8.58 2.75 -4.75
CA LEU A 123 -8.34 3.58 -5.94
C LEU A 123 -9.34 4.73 -6.09
N SER A 124 -10.56 4.55 -5.62
CA SER A 124 -11.64 5.51 -5.80
C SER A 124 -11.58 6.65 -4.79
N THR A 125 -11.28 6.34 -3.54
CA THR A 125 -11.25 7.29 -2.42
C THR A 125 -9.86 7.80 -2.10
N PHE A 126 -8.80 7.10 -2.54
CA PHE A 126 -7.41 7.33 -2.13
C PHE A 126 -7.16 7.16 -0.62
N LEU A 127 -8.05 6.44 0.07
CA LEU A 127 -7.86 6.13 1.48
C LEU A 127 -7.05 4.85 1.64
N PRO A 128 -6.04 4.84 2.52
CA PRO A 128 -5.26 3.64 2.86
C PRO A 128 -6.07 2.77 3.84
N GLU A 129 -6.88 1.85 3.31
CA GLU A 129 -7.80 1.03 4.10
C GLU A 129 -7.10 0.05 5.05
N TYR A 130 -5.90 -0.37 4.69
CA TYR A 130 -5.08 -1.25 5.51
C TYR A 130 -3.62 -0.85 5.45
N VAL A 131 -2.99 -0.82 6.61
CA VAL A 131 -1.55 -0.55 6.75
C VAL A 131 -0.95 -1.60 7.68
N TYR A 132 0.14 -2.22 7.22
CA TYR A 132 0.89 -3.21 7.98
C TYR A 132 2.39 -2.88 7.95
N ILE A 133 3.02 -2.89 9.11
CA ILE A 133 4.43 -2.51 9.28
C ILE A 133 5.24 -3.76 9.58
N THR A 134 6.30 -3.98 8.81
CA THR A 134 7.27 -5.06 9.04
C THR A 134 8.70 -4.51 9.11
N ASP A 135 9.64 -5.35 9.49
CA ASP A 135 11.05 -5.05 9.24
C ASP A 135 11.32 -4.91 7.73
N GLY A 136 12.41 -4.26 7.37
CA GLY A 136 12.74 -3.99 5.97
C GLY A 136 13.05 -5.24 5.13
N LYS A 137 13.25 -6.42 5.74
CA LYS A 137 13.74 -7.65 5.09
C LYS A 137 12.63 -8.54 4.54
N GLY A 138 11.41 -8.43 5.07
CA GLY A 138 10.29 -9.31 4.72
C GLY A 138 9.95 -9.28 3.23
N ALA A 139 9.65 -10.45 2.64
CA ALA A 139 9.14 -10.53 1.28
C ALA A 139 7.72 -9.97 1.20
N ASP A 140 7.43 -9.19 0.15
CA ASP A 140 6.13 -8.55 -0.04
C ASP A 140 4.97 -9.54 -0.10
N SER A 141 5.15 -10.67 -0.77
CA SER A 141 4.13 -11.71 -0.89
C SER A 141 3.81 -12.40 0.45
N THR A 142 4.78 -12.54 1.34
CA THR A 142 4.54 -13.10 2.68
C THR A 142 3.73 -12.14 3.54
N SER A 143 4.11 -10.86 3.53
CA SER A 143 3.40 -9.81 4.26
C SER A 143 2.00 -9.55 3.71
N ALA A 144 1.80 -9.76 2.39
CA ALA A 144 0.50 -9.58 1.75
C ALA A 144 -0.58 -10.56 2.24
N ARG A 145 -0.21 -11.70 2.82
CA ARG A 145 -1.17 -12.64 3.42
C ARG A 145 -1.81 -12.09 4.69
N GLU A 146 -1.12 -11.19 5.38
CA GLU A 146 -1.63 -10.50 6.57
C GLU A 146 -2.56 -9.34 6.20
N VAL A 147 -2.55 -8.90 4.94
CA VAL A 147 -3.40 -7.81 4.46
C VAL A 147 -4.83 -8.29 4.33
N ARG A 148 -5.73 -7.66 5.08
CA ARG A 148 -7.16 -7.97 5.01
C ARG A 148 -7.76 -7.38 3.75
N VAL A 149 -8.01 -8.23 2.77
CA VAL A 149 -8.70 -7.87 1.53
C VAL A 149 -10.16 -8.27 1.63
N THR A 150 -11.07 -7.38 1.24
CA THR A 150 -12.50 -7.68 1.21
C THR A 150 -12.86 -8.47 -0.05
N PRO A 151 -13.76 -9.47 0.02
CA PRO A 151 -14.26 -10.17 -1.15
C PRO A 151 -14.86 -9.23 -2.22
N HIS A 152 -15.00 -9.72 -3.44
CA HIS A 152 -15.60 -9.02 -4.56
C HIS A 152 -14.92 -7.69 -4.92
N CYS A 153 -13.59 -7.60 -4.76
CA CYS A 153 -12.78 -6.48 -5.23
C CYS A 153 -11.71 -6.95 -6.23
N ILE A 154 -11.01 -6.00 -6.83
CA ILE A 154 -9.84 -6.26 -7.68
C ILE A 154 -8.60 -5.72 -6.97
N VAL A 155 -7.65 -6.58 -6.66
CA VAL A 155 -6.33 -6.18 -6.14
C VAL A 155 -5.36 -6.02 -7.30
N VAL A 156 -4.75 -4.85 -7.40
CA VAL A 156 -3.68 -4.56 -8.36
C VAL A 156 -2.36 -4.45 -7.63
N ALA A 157 -1.38 -5.26 -8.02
CA ALA A 157 -0.08 -5.31 -7.34
C ALA A 157 1.09 -5.51 -8.32
N ASP A 158 2.31 -5.22 -7.87
CA ASP A 158 3.52 -5.43 -8.65
C ASP A 158 3.98 -6.90 -8.64
N ARG A 159 4.99 -7.22 -9.44
CA ARG A 159 5.59 -8.55 -9.56
C ARG A 159 6.11 -9.14 -8.24
N GLY A 160 6.43 -8.30 -7.26
CA GLY A 160 6.81 -8.72 -5.91
C GLY A 160 5.73 -9.53 -5.21
N TYR A 161 4.47 -9.31 -5.58
CA TYR A 161 3.29 -10.00 -5.08
C TYR A 161 2.85 -11.19 -5.95
N CYS A 162 3.54 -11.48 -7.05
CA CYS A 162 3.26 -12.64 -7.88
C CYS A 162 3.77 -13.93 -7.20
N ASP A 163 3.06 -14.37 -6.18
CA ASP A 163 3.20 -15.65 -5.49
C ASP A 163 1.93 -16.46 -5.68
N PHE A 164 2.01 -17.63 -6.29
CA PHE A 164 0.84 -18.39 -6.70
C PHE A 164 0.02 -18.92 -5.53
N ALA A 165 0.61 -19.11 -4.36
CA ALA A 165 -0.16 -19.46 -3.16
C ALA A 165 -0.93 -18.25 -2.59
N LEU A 166 -0.39 -17.03 -2.74
CA LEU A 166 -1.10 -15.79 -2.42
C LEU A 166 -2.25 -15.54 -3.41
N LEU A 167 -1.98 -15.74 -4.72
CA LEU A 167 -2.99 -15.55 -5.77
C LEU A 167 -4.15 -16.55 -5.62
N GLU A 168 -3.85 -17.80 -5.26
CA GLU A 168 -4.87 -18.81 -4.98
C GLU A 168 -5.68 -18.44 -3.72
N HIS A 169 -5.03 -17.95 -2.68
CA HIS A 169 -5.70 -17.47 -1.49
C HIS A 169 -6.69 -16.34 -1.81
N TRP A 170 -6.31 -15.35 -2.60
CA TRP A 170 -7.21 -14.29 -3.04
C TRP A 170 -8.37 -14.83 -3.88
N ASP A 171 -8.08 -15.71 -4.83
CA ASP A 171 -9.10 -16.32 -5.69
C ASP A 171 -10.11 -17.14 -4.88
N SER A 172 -9.66 -17.86 -3.85
CA SER A 172 -10.53 -18.62 -2.94
C SER A 172 -11.45 -17.74 -2.08
N MET A 173 -11.11 -16.45 -1.93
CA MET A 173 -11.92 -15.45 -1.23
C MET A 173 -12.79 -14.58 -2.18
N ASP A 174 -12.98 -14.98 -3.43
CA ASP A 174 -13.69 -14.20 -4.45
C ASP A 174 -13.05 -12.82 -4.69
N VAL A 175 -11.73 -12.74 -4.61
CA VAL A 175 -10.96 -11.55 -4.93
C VAL A 175 -10.33 -11.71 -6.32
N PHE A 176 -10.61 -10.78 -7.21
CA PHE A 176 -9.89 -10.67 -8.47
C PHE A 176 -8.53 -10.01 -8.26
N PHE A 177 -7.57 -10.36 -9.09
CA PHE A 177 -6.27 -9.71 -9.06
C PHE A 177 -5.78 -9.34 -10.46
N VAL A 178 -4.93 -8.31 -10.53
CA VAL A 178 -4.11 -7.96 -11.70
C VAL A 178 -2.69 -7.76 -11.20
N VAL A 179 -1.79 -8.66 -11.55
CA VAL A 179 -0.39 -8.63 -11.12
C VAL A 179 0.56 -8.74 -12.31
N ARG A 180 1.69 -8.08 -12.24
CA ARG A 180 2.78 -8.34 -13.20
C ARG A 180 3.42 -9.67 -12.86
N HIS A 181 3.57 -10.56 -13.85
CA HIS A 181 4.25 -11.82 -13.61
C HIS A 181 5.77 -11.69 -13.65
N ARG A 182 6.45 -12.72 -13.14
CA ARG A 182 7.91 -12.81 -13.17
C ARG A 182 8.35 -13.38 -14.52
N GLU A 183 9.50 -12.96 -15.00
CA GLU A 183 10.20 -13.63 -16.10
C GLU A 183 10.38 -15.12 -15.78
N ASN A 184 10.37 -15.99 -16.78
CA ASN A 184 10.49 -17.47 -16.66
C ASN A 184 9.24 -18.20 -16.12
N LEU A 185 8.03 -17.66 -16.31
CA LEU A 185 6.81 -18.40 -16.07
C LEU A 185 6.67 -19.53 -17.11
N VAL A 186 6.50 -20.77 -16.63
CA VAL A 186 6.27 -21.95 -17.49
C VAL A 186 4.77 -22.21 -17.54
N PHE A 187 4.21 -22.09 -18.75
CA PHE A 187 2.77 -22.26 -19.02
C PHE A 187 2.55 -22.70 -20.46
N HIS A 188 1.35 -23.15 -20.77
CA HIS A 188 0.85 -23.28 -22.14
C HIS A 188 -0.41 -22.46 -22.35
N THR A 189 -0.61 -22.00 -23.57
CA THR A 189 -1.81 -21.27 -23.97
C THR A 189 -2.93 -22.24 -24.25
N VAL A 190 -4.04 -22.12 -23.55
CA VAL A 190 -5.27 -22.90 -23.75
C VAL A 190 -6.14 -22.28 -24.83
N LYS A 191 -6.20 -20.96 -24.86
CA LYS A 191 -7.01 -20.20 -25.81
C LYS A 191 -6.45 -18.80 -26.02
N GLU A 192 -6.28 -18.39 -27.25
CA GLU A 192 -6.05 -16.99 -27.62
C GLU A 192 -7.39 -16.26 -27.67
N LEU A 193 -7.42 -15.00 -27.20
CA LEU A 193 -8.59 -14.13 -27.20
C LEU A 193 -8.40 -13.03 -28.24
N ASP A 194 -9.51 -12.51 -28.75
CA ASP A 194 -9.49 -11.42 -29.71
C ASP A 194 -8.90 -10.16 -29.11
N LEU A 195 -7.97 -9.54 -29.83
CA LEU A 195 -7.38 -8.27 -29.42
C LEU A 195 -8.40 -7.13 -29.55
N PRO A 196 -8.27 -6.10 -28.73
CA PRO A 196 -9.12 -4.91 -28.83
C PRO A 196 -9.05 -4.28 -30.23
N PRO A 197 -10.14 -3.64 -30.72
CA PRO A 197 -10.13 -2.95 -32.00
C PRO A 197 -9.01 -1.91 -32.11
N LYS A 198 -8.60 -1.58 -33.33
CA LYS A 198 -7.59 -0.55 -33.61
C LYS A 198 -7.93 0.76 -32.85
N GLY A 199 -7.02 1.19 -32.01
CA GLY A 199 -7.18 2.32 -31.06
C GLY A 199 -6.76 1.99 -29.62
N HIS A 200 -6.60 0.68 -29.30
CA HIS A 200 -6.02 0.20 -28.05
C HIS A 200 -4.72 -0.57 -28.37
N GLN A 201 -3.80 0.11 -29.06
CA GLN A 201 -2.58 -0.48 -29.63
C GLN A 201 -1.62 -1.03 -28.60
N ASP A 202 -1.80 -0.70 -27.34
CA ASP A 202 -0.91 -1.14 -26.24
C ASP A 202 -1.07 -2.64 -25.91
N VAL A 203 -2.21 -3.26 -26.24
CA VAL A 203 -2.43 -4.71 -25.96
C VAL A 203 -1.88 -5.54 -27.11
N LEU A 204 -0.81 -6.27 -26.85
CA LEU A 204 -0.11 -7.11 -27.81
C LEU A 204 -0.58 -8.56 -27.83
N LYS A 205 -0.99 -9.08 -26.65
CA LYS A 205 -1.50 -10.45 -26.48
C LYS A 205 -2.59 -10.48 -25.42
N ASP A 206 -3.54 -11.37 -25.63
CA ASP A 206 -4.60 -11.69 -24.69
C ASP A 206 -4.91 -13.18 -24.80
N GLU A 207 -4.64 -13.94 -23.75
CA GLU A 207 -4.71 -15.39 -23.79
C GLU A 207 -5.09 -16.02 -22.45
N ILE A 208 -5.80 -17.13 -22.49
CA ILE A 208 -6.05 -17.98 -21.33
C ILE A 208 -4.95 -19.03 -21.27
N ILE A 209 -4.31 -19.17 -20.12
CA ILE A 209 -3.18 -20.04 -19.90
C ILE A 209 -3.43 -21.02 -18.74
N GLU A 210 -2.73 -22.13 -18.76
CA GLU A 210 -2.55 -23.04 -17.63
C GLU A 210 -1.06 -23.15 -17.29
N LEU A 211 -0.77 -23.18 -15.99
CA LEU A 211 0.60 -23.27 -15.49
C LEU A 211 1.11 -24.70 -15.62
N ASP A 212 2.34 -24.86 -16.14
CA ASP A 212 2.97 -26.17 -16.32
C ASP A 212 4.13 -26.43 -15.34
N GLY A 213 4.66 -25.37 -14.73
CA GLY A 213 5.73 -25.54 -13.78
C GLY A 213 5.28 -26.36 -12.55
N PRO A 214 6.02 -27.41 -12.17
CA PRO A 214 5.57 -28.34 -11.12
C PRO A 214 5.31 -27.66 -9.78
N LEU A 215 6.05 -26.60 -9.44
CA LEU A 215 5.85 -25.83 -8.21
C LEU A 215 4.72 -24.82 -8.33
N THR A 216 4.43 -24.30 -9.53
CA THR A 216 3.41 -23.27 -9.75
C THR A 216 2.05 -23.90 -9.98
N LYS A 217 1.95 -24.95 -10.76
CA LYS A 217 0.71 -25.71 -11.03
C LYS A 217 0.08 -26.27 -9.74
N GLY A 218 0.91 -26.79 -8.83
CA GLY A 218 0.42 -27.30 -7.54
C GLY A 218 -0.12 -26.22 -6.62
N LYS A 219 0.37 -24.97 -6.75
CA LYS A 219 -0.09 -23.83 -5.93
C LYS A 219 -1.30 -23.13 -6.52
N TYR A 220 -1.43 -23.08 -7.84
CA TYR A 220 -2.56 -22.46 -8.54
C TYR A 220 -2.98 -23.37 -9.72
N PRO A 221 -3.91 -24.30 -9.52
CA PRO A 221 -4.29 -25.30 -10.53
C PRO A 221 -5.35 -24.79 -11.53
N LYS A 222 -5.84 -23.57 -11.35
CA LYS A 222 -6.90 -22.97 -12.19
C LYS A 222 -6.30 -22.25 -13.38
N ARG A 223 -7.15 -21.94 -14.37
CA ARG A 223 -6.80 -21.10 -15.51
C ARG A 223 -6.56 -19.67 -15.08
N LEU A 224 -5.58 -19.05 -15.73
CA LEU A 224 -5.27 -17.63 -15.63
C LEU A 224 -5.43 -16.97 -16.99
N ARG A 225 -5.63 -15.68 -17.00
CA ARG A 225 -5.56 -14.87 -18.20
C ARG A 225 -4.26 -14.08 -18.18
N ARG A 226 -3.52 -14.14 -19.28
CA ARG A 226 -2.30 -13.38 -19.51
C ARG A 226 -2.57 -12.30 -20.55
N VAL A 227 -2.26 -11.05 -20.18
CA VAL A 227 -2.39 -9.89 -21.06
C VAL A 227 -1.02 -9.25 -21.19
N ALA A 228 -0.48 -9.18 -22.43
CA ALA A 228 0.77 -8.50 -22.71
C ALA A 228 0.46 -7.08 -23.21
N VAL A 229 1.04 -6.08 -22.55
CA VAL A 229 0.79 -4.66 -22.82
C VAL A 229 2.11 -3.95 -23.09
N TYR A 230 2.19 -3.22 -24.19
CA TYR A 230 3.35 -2.39 -24.50
C TYR A 230 3.31 -1.09 -23.70
N ASN A 231 4.40 -0.77 -23.05
CA ASN A 231 4.58 0.48 -22.34
C ASN A 231 5.45 1.43 -23.17
N GLU A 232 4.81 2.41 -23.82
CA GLU A 232 5.50 3.38 -24.68
C GLU A 232 6.48 4.27 -23.91
N GLU A 233 6.19 4.60 -22.63
CA GLU A 233 7.05 5.49 -21.83
C GLU A 233 8.42 4.88 -21.53
N HIS A 234 8.49 3.56 -21.48
CA HIS A 234 9.68 2.82 -21.04
C HIS A 234 10.17 1.80 -22.08
N ASP A 235 9.55 1.73 -23.26
CA ASP A 235 9.90 0.85 -24.36
C ASP A 235 10.07 -0.63 -23.96
N PHE A 236 9.10 -1.16 -23.19
CA PHE A 236 9.08 -2.58 -22.85
C PHE A 236 7.67 -3.16 -22.72
N VAL A 237 7.57 -4.48 -22.86
CA VAL A 237 6.30 -5.20 -22.69
C VAL A 237 6.09 -5.56 -21.23
N VAL A 238 4.93 -5.22 -20.70
CA VAL A 238 4.45 -5.64 -19.39
C VAL A 238 3.53 -6.83 -19.55
N GLU A 239 3.81 -7.91 -18.87
CA GLU A 239 2.97 -9.10 -18.89
C GLU A 239 2.19 -9.22 -17.58
N LEU A 240 0.87 -9.23 -17.71
CA LEU A 240 -0.08 -9.21 -16.59
C LEU A 240 -0.77 -10.56 -16.47
N LEU A 241 -0.97 -11.01 -15.23
CA LEU A 241 -1.79 -12.17 -14.90
C LEU A 241 -3.02 -11.72 -14.12
N THR A 242 -4.15 -12.36 -14.43
CA THR A 242 -5.42 -12.15 -13.71
C THR A 242 -6.26 -13.42 -13.70
N ASN A 243 -7.06 -13.62 -12.65
CA ASN A 243 -8.11 -14.62 -12.60
C ASN A 243 -9.44 -14.10 -13.20
N ASN A 244 -9.50 -12.82 -13.61
CA ASN A 244 -10.69 -12.28 -14.26
C ASN A 244 -10.67 -12.58 -15.76
N LEU A 245 -11.51 -13.51 -16.18
CA LEU A 245 -11.59 -13.97 -17.56
C LEU A 245 -12.56 -13.14 -18.42
N THR A 246 -13.29 -12.18 -17.85
CA THR A 246 -14.40 -11.47 -18.50
C THR A 246 -14.17 -10.01 -18.80
N LEU A 247 -13.31 -9.31 -18.02
CA LEU A 247 -12.98 -7.91 -18.27
C LEU A 247 -12.29 -7.72 -19.63
N ALA A 248 -12.50 -6.58 -20.27
CA ALA A 248 -11.76 -6.24 -21.49
C ALA A 248 -10.23 -6.14 -21.19
N ALA A 249 -9.38 -6.58 -22.11
CA ALA A 249 -7.92 -6.49 -21.96
C ALA A 249 -7.44 -5.04 -21.75
N SER A 250 -8.08 -4.07 -22.42
CA SER A 250 -7.82 -2.66 -22.20
C SER A 250 -8.14 -2.18 -20.79
N THR A 251 -9.17 -2.76 -20.15
CA THR A 251 -9.50 -2.47 -18.75
C THR A 251 -8.43 -3.06 -17.82
N ILE A 252 -7.94 -4.27 -18.08
CA ILE A 252 -6.85 -4.90 -17.32
C ILE A 252 -5.57 -4.05 -17.43
N ALA A 253 -5.23 -3.58 -18.62
CA ALA A 253 -4.11 -2.68 -18.86
C ALA A 253 -4.26 -1.35 -18.08
N ALA A 254 -5.45 -0.74 -18.14
CA ALA A 254 -5.75 0.51 -17.42
C ALA A 254 -5.69 0.33 -15.90
N LEU A 255 -6.14 -0.81 -15.36
CA LEU A 255 -6.04 -1.16 -13.95
C LEU A 255 -4.57 -1.22 -13.52
N TYR A 256 -3.73 -1.89 -14.30
CA TYR A 256 -2.31 -1.96 -13.95
C TYR A 256 -1.60 -0.60 -14.07
N LYS A 257 -1.91 0.19 -15.08
CA LYS A 257 -1.41 1.57 -15.21
C LYS A 257 -1.79 2.42 -13.98
N ALA A 258 -2.98 2.21 -13.43
CA ALA A 258 -3.42 2.92 -12.22
C ALA A 258 -2.63 2.54 -10.97
N ARG A 259 -1.88 1.43 -10.95
CA ARG A 259 -1.00 1.03 -9.85
C ARG A 259 -0.01 2.15 -9.46
N TRP A 260 0.49 2.90 -10.47
CA TRP A 260 1.40 4.02 -10.22
C TRP A 260 0.87 5.06 -9.20
N LYS A 261 -0.43 5.12 -8.98
CA LYS A 261 -1.03 6.06 -8.03
C LYS A 261 -0.65 5.76 -6.57
N ILE A 262 -0.37 4.50 -6.21
CA ILE A 262 0.10 4.18 -4.86
C ILE A 262 1.55 4.66 -4.65
N GLU A 263 2.37 4.68 -5.69
CA GLU A 263 3.74 5.24 -5.62
C GLU A 263 3.69 6.76 -5.42
N ILE A 264 2.74 7.45 -6.08
CA ILE A 264 2.48 8.88 -5.84
C ILE A 264 2.02 9.10 -4.39
N PHE A 265 1.13 8.26 -3.88
CA PHE A 265 0.70 8.29 -2.47
C PHE A 265 1.90 8.16 -1.52
N PHE A 266 2.78 7.18 -1.72
CA PHE A 266 3.98 7.01 -0.89
C PHE A 266 4.95 8.19 -0.99
N ARG A 267 5.13 8.74 -2.18
CA ARG A 267 5.95 9.94 -2.38
C ARG A 267 5.41 11.12 -1.57
N ASN A 268 4.10 11.37 -1.66
CA ASN A 268 3.46 12.44 -0.91
C ASN A 268 3.56 12.19 0.60
N LEU A 269 3.32 10.97 1.06
CA LEU A 269 3.45 10.59 2.46
C LEU A 269 4.87 10.88 2.99
N LYS A 270 5.92 10.54 2.22
CA LYS A 270 7.31 10.79 2.59
C LYS A 270 7.72 12.26 2.53
N GLN A 271 7.17 13.01 1.58
CA GLN A 271 7.56 14.41 1.36
C GLN A 271 6.74 15.38 2.20
N LEU A 272 5.43 15.19 2.28
CA LEU A 272 4.52 16.13 2.95
C LEU A 272 4.34 15.82 4.45
N CYS A 273 4.37 14.54 4.81
CA CYS A 273 4.24 14.14 6.21
C CYS A 273 5.59 13.85 6.89
N HIS A 274 6.70 14.13 6.21
CA HIS A 274 8.08 14.02 6.73
C HIS A 274 8.39 12.70 7.46
N ILE A 275 7.73 11.59 7.08
CA ILE A 275 7.92 10.28 7.73
C ILE A 275 9.29 9.64 7.46
N LYS A 276 10.25 10.42 6.96
CA LYS A 276 11.66 10.00 6.82
C LYS A 276 12.46 10.12 8.11
N SER A 277 12.01 10.93 9.05
CA SER A 277 12.66 11.18 10.33
C SER A 277 11.69 10.92 11.47
N PHE A 278 12.11 10.08 12.42
CA PHE A 278 11.36 9.83 13.63
C PHE A 278 12.01 10.56 14.79
N VAL A 279 11.20 11.27 15.56
CA VAL A 279 11.65 12.00 16.74
C VAL A 279 11.46 11.12 17.96
N GLY A 280 12.57 10.73 18.57
CA GLY A 280 12.58 9.89 19.75
C GLY A 280 13.59 8.74 19.58
N THR A 281 14.15 8.30 20.71
CA THR A 281 15.18 7.25 20.78
C THR A 281 14.69 6.02 21.55
N SER A 282 13.42 5.97 21.90
CA SER A 282 12.81 4.88 22.67
C SER A 282 11.55 4.38 21.98
#